data_3a066a3c3cadc77006edff228679bd2e
#
_entry.id   3a066a3c3cadc77006edff228679bd2e
#
_cell.length_a   1.000
_cell.length_b   1.000
_cell.length_c   1.000
_cell.angle_alpha   90.00
_cell.angle_beta   90.00
_cell.angle_gamma   90.00
#
_symmetry.space_group_name_H-M   'P 1'
#
loop_
_entity.id
_entity.type
_entity.pdbx_description
1 polymer ?
#
loop_
_entity_poly.entity_id
_entity_poly.type
_entity_poly.pdbx_seq_one_letter_code
_entity_poly.pdbx_strand_id
1 'polypeptide(L)'
;MSPNLWLPDLIPKEQTGSRGDQVLSLEEQINAWYGVNQKMAWGIQDVEFEKLGASLSPKLTNVDRVFGYIGVALFYGFGDDGQGNADSTLSGKLAWEYADKHRKKNTWQCGYIDFKKPENIRLRPGAAVRPKGFYFAKIQLGQKYLSVSVSQLRQSLKMETGWGPEGLQFLFITHFHFADLMDERKIPFMALADYDMTRQGFKDFLNVHQIFCSNKRIGLGIANMDHNYPPFGIPTLQI
;
A
#
# COMPACT_ATOMS: atom_id res chain seq x y z
N MET A 1 15.76 -27.96 14.57
CA MET A 1 16.03 -27.24 13.32
C MET A 1 16.32 -25.80 13.70
N SER A 2 17.49 -25.32 13.34
CA SER A 2 18.06 -24.08 13.89
C SER A 2 17.30 -22.84 13.45
N PRO A 3 17.05 -21.89 14.34
CA PRO A 3 16.37 -20.63 14.04
C PRO A 3 17.34 -19.56 13.50
N ASN A 4 18.29 -19.92 12.63
CA ASN A 4 19.29 -18.99 12.13
C ASN A 4 18.94 -18.36 10.78
N LEU A 5 17.64 -18.16 10.49
CA LEU A 5 17.19 -17.57 9.22
C LEU A 5 17.25 -16.03 9.20
N TRP A 6 17.57 -15.41 10.32
CA TRP A 6 17.51 -13.94 10.47
C TRP A 6 18.89 -13.35 10.77
N LEU A 7 19.81 -13.51 9.83
CA LEU A 7 21.13 -12.85 9.96
C LEU A 7 21.03 -11.39 9.51
N PRO A 8 21.67 -10.45 10.23
CA PRO A 8 21.70 -9.02 9.90
C PRO A 8 22.25 -8.69 8.51
N ASP A 9 22.97 -9.63 7.90
CA ASP A 9 23.58 -9.47 6.57
C ASP A 9 22.60 -9.62 5.40
N LEU A 10 21.33 -9.99 5.67
CA LEU A 10 20.27 -10.08 4.67
C LEU A 10 19.48 -8.77 4.48
N ILE A 11 20.03 -7.64 4.87
CA ILE A 11 19.47 -6.35 4.43
C ILE A 11 19.54 -6.36 2.90
N PRO A 12 18.41 -6.35 2.17
CA PRO A 12 18.45 -6.39 0.73
C PRO A 12 19.31 -5.24 0.24
N LYS A 13 20.42 -5.53 -0.42
CA LYS A 13 21.09 -4.55 -1.27
C LYS A 13 20.00 -3.96 -2.13
N GLU A 14 19.93 -2.64 -2.24
CA GLU A 14 18.96 -1.93 -3.06
C GLU A 14 18.70 -2.73 -4.33
N GLN A 15 17.45 -3.16 -4.52
CA GLN A 15 17.08 -4.03 -5.62
C GLN A 15 17.14 -3.21 -6.91
N THR A 16 18.30 -3.13 -7.51
CA THR A 16 18.59 -2.41 -8.75
C THR A 16 18.51 -3.33 -9.96
N GLY A 17 17.52 -4.17 -10.03
CA GLY A 17 17.29 -5.05 -11.19
C GLY A 17 15.86 -4.94 -11.68
N SER A 18 15.66 -4.89 -12.99
CA SER A 18 14.33 -5.00 -13.60
C SER A 18 13.71 -6.36 -13.27
N ARG A 19 12.87 -6.41 -12.24
CA ARG A 19 12.13 -7.62 -11.84
C ARG A 19 10.82 -7.80 -12.58
N GLY A 20 10.51 -6.90 -13.53
CA GLY A 20 9.23 -6.93 -14.24
C GLY A 20 8.04 -6.64 -13.29
N ASP A 21 6.90 -7.26 -13.57
CA ASP A 21 5.62 -7.09 -12.89
C ASP A 21 5.35 -8.14 -11.79
N GLN A 22 6.39 -8.82 -11.32
CA GLN A 22 6.25 -9.88 -10.33
C GLN A 22 6.15 -9.34 -8.91
N VAL A 23 5.13 -9.80 -8.19
CA VAL A 23 5.03 -9.62 -6.75
C VAL A 23 6.13 -10.43 -6.07
N LEU A 24 6.84 -9.81 -5.14
CA LEU A 24 7.92 -10.44 -4.39
C LEU A 24 7.44 -11.71 -3.66
N SER A 25 8.33 -12.68 -3.49
CA SER A 25 8.08 -13.82 -2.62
C SER A 25 7.79 -13.37 -1.19
N LEU A 26 7.12 -14.22 -0.41
CA LEU A 26 6.85 -13.91 0.99
C LEU A 26 8.12 -13.63 1.78
N GLU A 27 9.17 -14.42 1.55
CA GLU A 27 10.47 -14.24 2.21
C GLU A 27 11.07 -12.86 1.90
N GLU A 28 11.04 -12.43 0.64
CA GLU A 28 11.53 -11.11 0.25
C GLU A 28 10.71 -9.98 0.89
N GLN A 29 9.39 -10.15 0.99
CA GLN A 29 8.52 -9.17 1.64
C GLN A 29 8.78 -9.09 3.15
N ILE A 30 8.94 -10.24 3.83
CA ILE A 30 9.29 -10.29 5.25
C ILE A 30 10.63 -9.60 5.49
N ASN A 31 11.64 -9.89 4.68
CA ASN A 31 12.96 -9.27 4.78
C ASN A 31 12.89 -7.74 4.58
N ALA A 32 12.07 -7.28 3.63
CA ALA A 32 11.86 -5.85 3.42
C ALA A 32 11.23 -5.18 4.65
N TRP A 33 10.19 -5.78 5.22
CA TRP A 33 9.55 -5.30 6.44
C TRP A 33 10.50 -5.29 7.64
N TYR A 34 11.27 -6.37 7.83
CA TYR A 34 12.26 -6.45 8.90
C TYR A 34 13.30 -5.33 8.79
N GLY A 35 13.87 -5.15 7.59
CA GLY A 35 14.84 -4.08 7.33
C GLY A 35 14.29 -2.67 7.57
N VAL A 36 13.03 -2.43 7.24
CA VAL A 36 12.37 -1.14 7.51
C VAL A 36 12.11 -0.97 8.99
N ASN A 37 11.63 -2.00 9.69
CA ASN A 37 11.42 -1.97 11.15
C ASN A 37 12.71 -1.61 11.90
N GLN A 38 13.84 -2.21 11.51
CA GLN A 38 15.15 -1.90 12.10
C GLN A 38 15.57 -0.44 11.85
N LYS A 39 15.36 0.08 10.63
CA LYS A 39 15.72 1.46 10.25
C LYS A 39 14.86 2.52 10.94
N MET A 40 13.59 2.22 11.15
CA MET A 40 12.60 3.18 11.63
C MET A 40 12.27 3.02 13.10
N ALA A 41 12.71 1.91 13.73
CA ALA A 41 12.40 1.55 15.12
C ALA A 41 10.87 1.57 15.40
N TRP A 42 10.08 0.97 14.50
CA TRP A 42 8.61 0.95 14.65
C TRP A 42 8.11 0.04 15.76
N GLY A 43 9.00 -0.77 16.37
CA GLY A 43 8.69 -1.61 17.52
C GLY A 43 7.93 -2.89 17.16
N ILE A 44 7.92 -3.30 15.89
CA ILE A 44 7.39 -4.61 15.50
C ILE A 44 8.32 -5.66 16.11
N GLN A 45 7.75 -6.56 16.89
CA GLN A 45 8.52 -7.54 17.66
C GLN A 45 9.03 -8.67 16.77
N ASP A 46 10.23 -9.17 17.04
CA ASP A 46 10.84 -10.27 16.26
C ASP A 46 9.95 -11.52 16.21
N VAL A 47 9.22 -11.80 17.29
CA VAL A 47 8.26 -12.92 17.34
C VAL A 47 7.14 -12.81 16.29
N GLU A 48 6.79 -11.61 15.85
CA GLU A 48 5.79 -11.43 14.79
C GLU A 48 6.37 -11.87 13.43
N PHE A 49 7.64 -11.57 13.17
CA PHE A 49 8.34 -12.04 11.97
C PHE A 49 8.56 -13.56 11.97
N GLU A 50 8.91 -14.14 13.14
CA GLU A 50 9.05 -15.59 13.28
C GLU A 50 7.74 -16.33 12.97
N LYS A 51 6.62 -15.82 13.47
CA LYS A 51 5.29 -16.39 13.16
C LYS A 51 4.98 -16.36 11.65
N LEU A 52 5.37 -15.31 10.94
CA LEU A 52 5.19 -15.23 9.49
C LEU A 52 6.02 -16.28 8.76
N GLY A 53 7.27 -16.50 9.16
CA GLY A 53 8.14 -17.52 8.55
C GLY A 53 7.60 -18.94 8.70
N ALA A 54 6.81 -19.19 9.76
CA ALA A 54 6.12 -20.47 9.99
C ALA A 54 4.75 -20.55 9.28
N SER A 55 4.23 -19.44 8.78
CA SER A 55 2.91 -19.38 8.16
C SER A 55 2.96 -19.90 6.72
N LEU A 56 1.91 -20.62 6.31
CA LEU A 56 1.73 -20.94 4.89
C LEU A 56 1.32 -19.67 4.14
N SER A 57 2.13 -19.27 3.19
CA SER A 57 1.78 -18.14 2.31
C SER A 57 0.51 -18.47 1.53
N PRO A 58 -0.52 -17.62 1.58
CA PRO A 58 -1.68 -17.79 0.72
C PRO A 58 -1.25 -17.77 -0.74
N LYS A 59 -1.83 -18.66 -1.55
CA LYS A 59 -1.54 -18.73 -2.99
C LYS A 59 -2.74 -18.26 -3.79
N LEU A 60 -2.47 -17.61 -4.92
CA LEU A 60 -3.53 -17.30 -5.86
C LEU A 60 -4.04 -18.57 -6.53
N THR A 61 -5.34 -18.70 -6.59
CA THR A 61 -6.04 -19.73 -7.38
C THR A 61 -6.20 -19.25 -8.84
N ASN A 62 -6.63 -20.15 -9.72
CA ASN A 62 -6.97 -19.76 -11.10
C ASN A 62 -8.14 -18.77 -11.13
N VAL A 63 -9.09 -18.91 -10.20
CA VAL A 63 -10.22 -17.98 -10.05
C VAL A 63 -9.72 -16.58 -9.67
N ASP A 64 -8.78 -16.47 -8.72
CA ASP A 64 -8.19 -15.19 -8.34
C ASP A 64 -7.54 -14.48 -9.54
N ARG A 65 -6.82 -15.22 -10.39
CA ARG A 65 -6.20 -14.68 -11.61
C ARG A 65 -7.22 -14.19 -12.62
N VAL A 66 -8.33 -14.89 -12.80
CA VAL A 66 -9.45 -14.45 -13.63
C VAL A 66 -10.07 -13.16 -13.10
N PHE A 67 -10.13 -12.99 -11.77
CA PHE A 67 -10.55 -11.74 -11.14
C PHE A 67 -9.52 -10.61 -11.24
N GLY A 68 -8.35 -10.84 -11.79
CA GLY A 68 -7.30 -9.84 -12.01
C GLY A 68 -6.34 -9.64 -10.83
N TYR A 69 -6.35 -10.54 -9.84
CA TYR A 69 -5.33 -10.52 -8.81
C TYR A 69 -3.98 -10.99 -9.38
N ILE A 70 -2.93 -10.25 -9.05
CA ILE A 70 -1.57 -10.51 -9.57
C ILE A 70 -0.67 -11.22 -8.55
N GLY A 71 -1.00 -11.17 -7.29
CA GLY A 71 -0.21 -11.74 -6.21
C GLY A 71 -0.85 -11.58 -4.84
N VAL A 72 -0.09 -12.00 -3.84
CA VAL A 72 -0.41 -11.80 -2.43
C VAL A 72 0.67 -10.90 -1.84
N ALA A 73 0.26 -9.81 -1.22
CA ALA A 73 1.16 -8.90 -0.54
C ALA A 73 0.99 -8.97 0.98
N LEU A 74 2.08 -8.69 1.68
CA LEU A 74 2.16 -8.61 3.13
C LEU A 74 2.09 -7.16 3.57
N PHE A 75 1.18 -6.87 4.48
CA PHE A 75 0.96 -5.55 5.06
C PHE A 75 1.06 -5.60 6.58
N TYR A 76 1.20 -4.44 7.20
CA TYR A 76 1.20 -4.31 8.65
C TYR A 76 0.23 -3.22 9.11
N GLY A 77 -0.73 -3.61 9.94
CA GLY A 77 -1.68 -2.69 10.56
C GLY A 77 -1.13 -2.11 11.85
N PHE A 78 -0.76 -0.83 11.83
CA PHE A 78 -0.24 -0.11 12.99
C PHE A 78 -1.34 0.47 13.87
N GLY A 79 -1.05 0.57 15.16
CA GLY A 79 -1.89 1.27 16.12
C GLY A 79 -3.21 0.59 16.43
N ASP A 80 -4.15 1.36 16.96
CA ASP A 80 -5.49 0.95 17.33
C ASP A 80 -6.48 2.07 17.01
N ASP A 81 -7.54 1.75 16.28
CA ASP A 81 -8.62 2.68 15.95
C ASP A 81 -9.63 2.89 17.08
N GLY A 82 -9.39 2.26 18.26
CA GLY A 82 -10.30 2.25 19.41
C GLY A 82 -11.39 1.19 19.32
N GLN A 83 -11.41 0.37 18.26
CA GLN A 83 -12.35 -0.73 18.06
C GLN A 83 -11.63 -2.09 17.90
N GLY A 84 -10.34 -2.11 18.13
CA GLY A 84 -9.52 -3.32 18.02
C GLY A 84 -8.91 -3.54 16.63
N ASN A 85 -9.08 -2.60 15.69
CA ASN A 85 -8.51 -2.67 14.34
C ASN A 85 -7.29 -1.77 14.22
N ALA A 86 -6.57 -1.88 13.11
CA ALA A 86 -5.46 -0.99 12.80
C ALA A 86 -5.92 0.44 12.54
N ASP A 87 -5.16 1.42 13.03
CA ASP A 87 -5.29 2.82 12.63
C ASP A 87 -4.70 3.01 11.21
N SER A 88 -5.59 3.09 10.24
CA SER A 88 -5.20 3.23 8.84
C SER A 88 -4.47 4.54 8.55
N THR A 89 -4.79 5.63 9.27
CA THR A 89 -4.11 6.92 9.11
C THR A 89 -2.68 6.83 9.62
N LEU A 90 -2.46 6.22 10.78
CA LEU A 90 -1.13 5.96 11.32
C LEU A 90 -0.32 5.06 10.39
N SER A 91 -0.92 4.00 9.87
CA SER A 91 -0.27 3.09 8.92
C SER A 91 0.22 3.82 7.66
N GLY A 92 -0.58 4.70 7.10
CA GLY A 92 -0.21 5.53 5.95
C GLY A 92 0.88 6.55 6.29
N LYS A 93 0.76 7.21 7.44
CA LYS A 93 1.75 8.17 7.95
C LYS A 93 3.13 7.53 8.08
N LEU A 94 3.22 6.37 8.74
CA LEU A 94 4.50 5.69 8.96
C LEU A 94 5.15 5.24 7.65
N ALA A 95 4.36 4.71 6.71
CA ALA A 95 4.88 4.34 5.39
C ALA A 95 5.41 5.56 4.63
N TRP A 96 4.73 6.71 4.71
CA TRP A 96 5.19 7.95 4.09
C TRP A 96 6.44 8.51 4.79
N GLU A 97 6.52 8.50 6.11
CA GLU A 97 7.71 8.94 6.86
C GLU A 97 8.96 8.12 6.49
N TYR A 98 8.79 6.81 6.30
CA TYR A 98 9.87 5.97 5.77
C TYR A 98 10.31 6.44 4.37
N ALA A 99 9.36 6.68 3.49
CA ALA A 99 9.65 7.16 2.14
C ALA A 99 10.36 8.51 2.14
N ASP A 100 9.87 9.48 2.91
CA ASP A 100 10.47 10.80 3.01
C ASP A 100 11.90 10.74 3.56
N LYS A 101 12.15 9.90 4.56
CA LYS A 101 13.47 9.76 5.18
C LYS A 101 14.48 9.01 4.30
N HIS A 102 14.06 7.92 3.66
CA HIS A 102 14.97 6.98 2.99
C HIS A 102 14.91 7.00 1.47
N ARG A 103 13.86 7.62 0.90
CA ARG A 103 13.65 7.72 -0.54
C ARG A 103 13.38 9.15 -1.02
N LYS A 104 13.76 10.14 -0.22
CA LYS A 104 13.45 11.57 -0.43
C LYS A 104 13.78 12.09 -1.83
N LYS A 105 14.85 11.59 -2.46
CA LYS A 105 15.18 11.97 -3.84
C LYS A 105 14.18 11.44 -4.87
N ASN A 106 13.43 10.41 -4.49
CA ASN A 106 12.50 9.68 -5.36
C ASN A 106 11.03 9.86 -4.92
N THR A 107 10.75 10.84 -4.04
CA THR A 107 9.39 11.11 -3.57
C THR A 107 9.01 12.57 -3.75
N TRP A 108 7.73 12.80 -3.95
CA TRP A 108 7.09 14.11 -3.96
C TRP A 108 5.71 14.03 -3.32
N GLN A 109 5.31 15.05 -2.56
CA GLN A 109 4.02 15.13 -1.92
C GLN A 109 3.32 16.44 -2.28
N CYS A 110 2.05 16.37 -2.61
CA CYS A 110 1.19 17.53 -2.76
C CYS A 110 1.05 18.27 -1.42
N GLY A 111 1.19 19.59 -1.43
CA GLY A 111 1.14 20.42 -0.22
C GLY A 111 -0.20 20.39 0.52
N TYR A 112 -1.25 19.83 -0.08
CA TYR A 112 -2.56 19.66 0.58
C TYR A 112 -2.67 18.39 1.43
N ILE A 113 -1.71 17.48 1.30
CA ILE A 113 -1.68 16.25 2.10
C ILE A 113 -0.84 16.53 3.34
N ASP A 114 -1.43 16.38 4.51
CA ASP A 114 -0.74 16.55 5.77
C ASP A 114 -1.11 15.42 6.73
N PHE A 115 -0.25 14.41 6.81
CA PHE A 115 -0.40 13.31 7.76
C PHE A 115 -0.28 13.74 9.24
N LYS A 116 0.11 14.99 9.52
CA LYS A 116 0.09 15.56 10.87
C LYS A 116 -1.31 16.05 11.27
N LYS A 117 -2.23 16.08 10.31
CA LYS A 117 -3.63 16.47 10.50
C LYS A 117 -4.55 15.28 10.19
N PRO A 118 -4.60 14.30 11.11
CA PRO A 118 -5.38 13.08 10.89
C PRO A 118 -6.86 13.34 10.65
N GLU A 119 -7.39 14.45 11.15
CA GLU A 119 -8.78 14.87 10.93
C GLU A 119 -9.12 15.16 9.46
N ASN A 120 -8.12 15.37 8.62
CA ASN A 120 -8.29 15.59 7.19
C ASN A 120 -8.29 14.30 6.36
N ILE A 121 -8.02 13.17 6.99
CA ILE A 121 -7.86 11.87 6.34
C ILE A 121 -8.63 10.84 7.17
N ARG A 122 -9.45 10.04 6.53
CA ARG A 122 -10.17 8.97 7.21
C ARG A 122 -10.32 7.75 6.33
N LEU A 123 -10.47 6.60 6.96
CA LEU A 123 -10.97 5.43 6.27
C LEU A 123 -12.43 5.70 5.87
N ARG A 124 -12.79 5.40 4.64
CA ARG A 124 -14.14 5.61 4.12
C ARG A 124 -15.16 4.79 4.94
N PRO A 125 -16.34 5.33 5.24
CA PRO A 125 -17.41 4.55 5.86
C PRO A 125 -17.75 3.31 5.03
N GLY A 126 -17.80 2.16 5.68
CA GLY A 126 -18.06 0.87 5.03
C GLY A 126 -16.89 0.25 4.26
N ALA A 127 -15.68 0.81 4.35
CA ALA A 127 -14.48 0.10 3.94
C ALA A 127 -14.23 -1.11 4.85
N ALA A 128 -13.57 -2.14 4.31
CA ALA A 128 -13.15 -3.25 5.14
C ALA A 128 -12.17 -2.78 6.22
N VAL A 129 -12.38 -3.22 7.45
CA VAL A 129 -11.44 -2.95 8.54
C VAL A 129 -10.12 -3.67 8.30
N ARG A 130 -9.02 -3.06 8.74
CA ARG A 130 -7.68 -3.61 8.59
C ARG A 130 -7.26 -4.32 9.86
N PRO A 131 -6.77 -5.57 9.76
CA PRO A 131 -6.24 -6.27 10.92
C PRO A 131 -5.04 -5.52 11.53
N LYS A 132 -4.87 -5.64 12.85
CA LYS A 132 -3.63 -5.23 13.53
C LYS A 132 -2.54 -6.28 13.31
N GLY A 133 -1.29 -5.83 13.27
CA GLY A 133 -0.16 -6.70 13.00
C GLY A 133 -0.05 -7.07 11.53
N PHE A 134 0.68 -8.14 11.24
CA PHE A 134 0.84 -8.62 9.88
C PHE A 134 -0.41 -9.31 9.34
N TYR A 135 -0.75 -8.99 8.10
CA TYR A 135 -1.81 -9.66 7.36
C TYR A 135 -1.49 -9.77 5.88
N PHE A 136 -2.11 -10.75 5.24
CA PHE A 136 -1.99 -10.97 3.80
C PHE A 136 -3.22 -10.44 3.08
N ALA A 137 -3.00 -9.88 1.88
CA ALA A 137 -4.09 -9.56 0.99
C ALA A 137 -3.75 -9.95 -0.45
N LYS A 138 -4.73 -10.49 -1.18
CA LYS A 138 -4.65 -10.63 -2.63
C LYS A 138 -4.78 -9.25 -3.24
N ILE A 139 -3.93 -8.92 -4.20
CA ILE A 139 -3.81 -7.57 -4.75
C ILE A 139 -4.01 -7.53 -6.26
N GLN A 140 -4.65 -6.47 -6.73
CA GLN A 140 -4.65 -6.02 -8.11
C GLN A 140 -4.29 -4.53 -8.17
N LEU A 141 -3.62 -4.10 -9.24
CA LEU A 141 -2.97 -2.80 -9.35
C LEU A 141 -3.78 -1.76 -10.15
N GLY A 142 -5.07 -1.94 -10.27
CA GLY A 142 -5.94 -0.97 -10.90
C GLY A 142 -6.19 -1.20 -12.40
N GLN A 143 -5.52 -2.15 -13.08
CA GLN A 143 -5.79 -2.44 -14.49
C GLN A 143 -7.25 -2.86 -14.73
N LYS A 144 -7.87 -3.55 -13.77
CA LYS A 144 -9.27 -3.97 -13.84
C LYS A 144 -10.24 -2.79 -13.86
N TYR A 145 -9.88 -1.70 -13.22
CA TYR A 145 -10.74 -0.53 -13.00
C TYR A 145 -10.12 0.75 -13.60
N LEU A 146 -9.59 0.61 -14.82
CA LEU A 146 -9.16 1.76 -15.60
C LEU A 146 -10.37 2.60 -16.02
N SER A 147 -10.18 3.90 -16.00
CA SER A 147 -11.21 4.84 -16.48
C SER A 147 -12.56 4.74 -15.76
N VAL A 148 -12.55 4.33 -14.50
CA VAL A 148 -13.71 4.33 -13.61
C VAL A 148 -13.48 5.37 -12.51
N SER A 149 -14.50 6.13 -12.13
CA SER A 149 -14.37 7.01 -10.97
C SER A 149 -14.38 6.21 -9.67
N VAL A 150 -13.76 6.76 -8.62
CA VAL A 150 -13.75 6.10 -7.30
C VAL A 150 -15.17 5.93 -6.77
N SER A 151 -16.04 6.91 -6.97
CA SER A 151 -17.45 6.85 -6.55
C SER A 151 -18.22 5.71 -7.25
N GLN A 152 -18.00 5.52 -8.55
CA GLN A 152 -18.59 4.41 -9.30
C GLN A 152 -18.09 3.06 -8.81
N LEU A 153 -16.75 2.93 -8.61
CA LEU A 153 -16.19 1.68 -8.11
C LEU A 153 -16.79 1.30 -6.75
N ARG A 154 -16.82 2.25 -5.81
CA ARG A 154 -17.33 2.01 -4.45
C ARG A 154 -18.75 1.44 -4.41
N GLN A 155 -19.59 1.79 -5.39
CA GLN A 155 -20.94 1.25 -5.52
C GLN A 155 -20.97 -0.21 -6.00
N SER A 156 -19.90 -0.65 -6.68
CA SER A 156 -19.81 -2.00 -7.27
C SER A 156 -18.98 -2.98 -6.43
N LEU A 157 -18.23 -2.50 -5.44
CA LEU A 157 -17.41 -3.37 -4.58
C LEU A 157 -18.29 -4.30 -3.72
N LYS A 158 -18.05 -5.61 -3.81
CA LYS A 158 -18.75 -6.64 -3.03
C LYS A 158 -17.81 -7.40 -2.11
N MET A 159 -16.80 -8.05 -2.67
CA MET A 159 -15.83 -8.87 -1.93
C MET A 159 -14.44 -8.21 -1.88
N GLU A 160 -14.22 -7.23 -2.70
CA GLU A 160 -13.00 -6.45 -2.76
C GLU A 160 -13.18 -5.16 -1.96
N THR A 161 -12.09 -4.62 -1.46
CA THR A 161 -12.04 -3.28 -0.90
C THR A 161 -10.99 -2.46 -1.64
N GLY A 162 -11.14 -1.16 -1.69
CA GLY A 162 -10.12 -0.28 -2.27
C GLY A 162 -8.85 -0.30 -1.44
N TRP A 163 -7.73 0.13 -2.05
CA TRP A 163 -6.53 0.38 -1.27
C TRP A 163 -6.67 1.67 -0.46
N GLY A 164 -6.09 1.62 0.72
CA GLY A 164 -5.84 2.76 1.59
C GLY A 164 -4.33 2.87 1.85
N PRO A 165 -3.87 2.77 3.13
CA PRO A 165 -2.46 2.85 3.49
C PRO A 165 -1.62 1.75 2.85
N GLU A 166 -2.23 0.65 2.44
CA GLU A 166 -1.57 -0.48 1.78
C GLU A 166 -0.84 -0.05 0.51
N GLY A 167 -1.38 0.92 -0.22
CA GLY A 167 -0.73 1.44 -1.41
C GLY A 167 0.63 2.06 -1.12
N LEU A 168 0.73 2.77 -0.01
CA LEU A 168 1.99 3.37 0.45
C LEU A 168 2.95 2.30 0.96
N GLN A 169 2.46 1.34 1.75
CA GLN A 169 3.28 0.24 2.25
C GLN A 169 3.81 -0.62 1.09
N PHE A 170 2.94 -0.97 0.15
CA PHE A 170 3.31 -1.76 -1.02
C PHE A 170 4.44 -1.10 -1.81
N LEU A 171 4.25 0.15 -2.21
CA LEU A 171 5.22 0.84 -3.05
C LEU A 171 6.49 1.27 -2.32
N PHE A 172 6.41 1.66 -1.06
CA PHE A 172 7.59 2.19 -0.39
C PHE A 172 8.38 1.15 0.41
N ILE A 173 7.71 0.12 0.92
CA ILE A 173 8.35 -0.86 1.79
C ILE A 173 8.75 -2.11 1.00
N THR A 174 7.80 -2.74 0.34
CA THR A 174 8.02 -4.06 -0.24
C THR A 174 8.28 -4.07 -1.75
N HIS A 175 7.58 -3.26 -2.54
CA HIS A 175 7.55 -3.37 -4.00
C HIS A 175 7.94 -2.07 -4.72
N PHE A 176 8.99 -1.42 -4.29
CA PHE A 176 9.41 -0.14 -4.88
C PHE A 176 9.68 -0.21 -6.38
N HIS A 177 10.06 -1.38 -6.90
CA HIS A 177 10.29 -1.60 -8.33
C HIS A 177 9.03 -1.38 -9.19
N PHE A 178 7.82 -1.45 -8.62
CA PHE A 178 6.60 -1.09 -9.34
C PHE A 178 6.51 0.41 -9.68
N ALA A 179 7.31 1.25 -9.06
CA ALA A 179 7.41 2.65 -9.46
C ALA A 179 7.95 2.80 -10.88
N ASP A 180 8.93 1.98 -11.27
CA ASP A 180 9.46 1.99 -12.64
C ASP A 180 8.39 1.56 -13.65
N LEU A 181 7.59 0.55 -13.33
CA LEU A 181 6.48 0.12 -14.19
C LEU A 181 5.40 1.20 -14.34
N MET A 182 5.17 1.97 -13.28
CA MET A 182 4.24 3.10 -13.30
C MET A 182 4.80 4.26 -14.14
N ASP A 183 6.09 4.55 -14.05
CA ASP A 183 6.77 5.58 -14.85
C ASP A 183 6.77 5.22 -16.35
N GLU A 184 6.98 3.93 -16.64
CA GLU A 184 6.92 3.36 -17.99
C GLU A 184 5.48 3.18 -18.52
N ARG A 185 4.45 3.54 -17.78
CA ARG A 185 3.03 3.35 -18.12
C ARG A 185 2.60 1.90 -18.35
N LYS A 186 3.34 0.93 -17.79
CA LYS A 186 2.99 -0.50 -17.81
C LYS A 186 1.90 -0.86 -16.80
N ILE A 187 1.83 -0.10 -15.71
CA ILE A 187 0.72 -0.14 -14.76
C ILE A 187 0.14 1.28 -14.59
N PRO A 188 -1.15 1.40 -14.25
CA PRO A 188 -1.78 2.70 -14.08
C PRO A 188 -1.24 3.42 -12.85
N PHE A 189 -1.43 4.73 -12.79
CA PHE A 189 -1.41 5.47 -11.55
C PHE A 189 -2.55 4.98 -10.65
N MET A 190 -2.40 5.09 -9.33
CA MET A 190 -3.29 4.45 -8.38
C MET A 190 -4.12 5.46 -7.61
N ALA A 191 -5.46 5.33 -7.63
CA ALA A 191 -6.33 6.05 -6.72
C ALA A 191 -6.66 5.15 -5.51
N LEU A 192 -6.35 5.62 -4.29
CA LEU A 192 -6.55 4.86 -3.06
C LEU A 192 -8.00 4.99 -2.58
N ALA A 193 -8.87 4.12 -3.08
CA ALA A 193 -10.32 4.26 -2.98
C ALA A 193 -10.90 4.14 -1.56
N ASP A 194 -10.18 3.61 -0.59
CA ASP A 194 -10.66 3.50 0.78
C ASP A 194 -10.21 4.64 1.69
N TYR A 195 -9.46 5.60 1.17
CA TYR A 195 -9.18 6.85 1.88
C TYR A 195 -10.04 7.98 1.37
N ASP A 196 -10.77 8.59 2.28
CA ASP A 196 -11.37 9.89 2.06
C ASP A 196 -10.47 10.98 2.61
N MET A 197 -10.33 12.08 1.89
CA MET A 197 -9.61 13.23 2.37
C MET A 197 -10.31 14.54 2.03
N THR A 198 -10.12 15.53 2.88
CA THR A 198 -10.53 16.90 2.64
C THR A 198 -9.32 17.76 2.28
N ARG A 199 -9.52 18.78 1.48
CA ARG A 199 -8.51 19.82 1.29
C ARG A 199 -8.47 20.73 2.52
N GLN A 200 -7.31 21.24 2.84
CA GLN A 200 -7.17 22.21 3.92
C GLN A 200 -8.15 23.39 3.73
N GLY A 201 -8.99 23.62 4.73
CA GLY A 201 -10.02 24.67 4.71
C GLY A 201 -11.40 24.25 4.17
N PHE A 202 -11.55 22.99 3.71
CA PHE A 202 -12.83 22.43 3.28
C PHE A 202 -13.29 21.34 4.25
N LYS A 203 -14.62 21.20 4.41
CA LYS A 203 -15.19 20.16 5.28
C LYS A 203 -15.62 18.91 4.52
N ASP A 204 -15.66 18.96 3.19
CA ASP A 204 -16.19 17.90 2.36
C ASP A 204 -15.09 16.88 2.00
N PHE A 205 -15.33 15.62 2.31
CA PHE A 205 -14.46 14.49 1.98
C PHE A 205 -14.74 14.01 0.55
N LEU A 206 -14.42 14.84 -0.44
CA LEU A 206 -14.67 14.59 -1.87
C LEU A 206 -13.41 14.16 -2.64
N ASN A 207 -12.32 13.91 -1.94
CA ASN A 207 -11.06 13.57 -2.57
C ASN A 207 -10.51 12.26 -2.01
N VAL A 208 -9.65 11.63 -2.79
CA VAL A 208 -8.90 10.45 -2.42
C VAL A 208 -7.42 10.69 -2.65
N HIS A 209 -6.57 9.95 -1.96
CA HIS A 209 -5.16 9.93 -2.29
C HIS A 209 -4.95 9.30 -3.67
N GLN A 210 -3.99 9.83 -4.41
CA GLN A 210 -3.50 9.21 -5.63
C GLN A 210 -1.99 9.04 -5.56
N ILE A 211 -1.52 7.91 -6.08
CA ILE A 211 -0.10 7.64 -6.25
C ILE A 211 0.19 7.61 -7.75
N PHE A 212 1.25 8.30 -8.14
CA PHE A 212 1.74 8.31 -9.51
C PHE A 212 3.27 8.29 -9.52
N CYS A 213 3.86 7.90 -10.63
CA CYS A 213 5.29 8.02 -10.81
C CYS A 213 5.57 8.83 -12.09
N SER A 214 6.52 9.74 -12.00
CA SER A 214 6.99 10.53 -13.12
C SER A 214 8.45 10.88 -12.90
N ASN A 215 9.28 10.66 -13.93
CA ASN A 215 10.71 10.89 -13.88
C ASN A 215 11.37 10.16 -12.68
N LYS A 216 10.99 8.91 -12.46
CA LYS A 216 11.48 8.05 -11.38
C LYS A 216 11.18 8.58 -9.96
N ARG A 217 10.20 9.48 -9.83
CA ARG A 217 9.73 10.00 -8.55
C ARG A 217 8.30 9.56 -8.29
N ILE A 218 8.08 8.92 -7.17
CA ILE A 218 6.72 8.60 -6.71
C ILE A 218 6.11 9.85 -6.12
N GLY A 219 4.99 10.27 -6.69
CA GLY A 219 4.18 11.37 -6.19
C GLY A 219 2.99 10.88 -5.38
N LEU A 220 2.73 11.55 -4.26
CA LEU A 220 1.48 11.42 -3.52
C LEU A 220 0.66 12.69 -3.74
N GLY A 221 -0.43 12.56 -4.46
CA GLY A 221 -1.34 13.63 -4.81
C GLY A 221 -2.75 13.40 -4.29
N ILE A 222 -3.66 14.24 -4.75
CA ILE A 222 -5.09 14.15 -4.47
C ILE A 222 -5.86 14.10 -5.78
N ALA A 223 -6.94 13.31 -5.82
CA ALA A 223 -7.88 13.27 -6.92
C ALA A 223 -9.31 13.46 -6.40
N ASN A 224 -10.17 14.12 -7.16
CA ASN A 224 -11.58 14.15 -6.87
C ASN A 224 -12.18 12.78 -7.15
N MET A 225 -12.98 12.24 -6.22
CA MET A 225 -13.50 10.88 -6.32
C MET A 225 -14.53 10.67 -7.44
N ASP A 226 -15.16 11.72 -7.92
CA ASP A 226 -16.16 11.66 -9.00
C ASP A 226 -15.55 11.81 -10.39
N HIS A 227 -14.30 12.26 -10.46
CA HIS A 227 -13.64 12.40 -11.74
C HIS A 227 -13.01 11.09 -12.21
N ASN A 228 -13.15 10.85 -13.48
CA ASN A 228 -12.47 9.77 -14.20
C ASN A 228 -11.20 10.33 -14.85
N TYR A 229 -10.05 9.87 -14.38
CA TYR A 229 -8.76 10.27 -14.93
C TYR A 229 -8.17 9.11 -15.72
N PRO A 230 -8.11 9.20 -17.07
CA PRO A 230 -7.70 8.10 -17.94
C PRO A 230 -6.41 7.35 -17.58
N PRO A 231 -5.34 7.99 -17.03
CA PRO A 231 -4.14 7.24 -16.65
C PRO A 231 -4.25 6.55 -15.30
N PHE A 232 -5.38 6.74 -14.57
CA PHE A 232 -5.56 6.17 -13.24
C PHE A 232 -6.36 4.88 -13.29
N GLY A 233 -5.91 3.92 -12.52
CA GLY A 233 -6.67 2.74 -12.14
C GLY A 233 -6.92 2.76 -10.64
N ILE A 234 -7.90 1.98 -10.22
CA ILE A 234 -8.23 1.88 -8.81
C ILE A 234 -7.81 0.49 -8.35
N PRO A 235 -6.71 0.37 -7.59
CA PRO A 235 -6.29 -0.89 -7.04
C PRO A 235 -7.26 -1.34 -5.96
N THR A 236 -7.51 -2.65 -5.92
CA THR A 236 -8.31 -3.29 -4.89
C THR A 236 -7.55 -4.43 -4.24
N LEU A 237 -8.01 -4.84 -3.07
CA LEU A 237 -7.47 -5.98 -2.35
C LEU A 237 -8.59 -6.83 -1.75
N GLN A 238 -8.25 -8.06 -1.43
CA GLN A 238 -9.08 -8.97 -0.66
C GLN A 238 -8.25 -9.49 0.52
N ILE A 239 -8.67 -9.17 1.72
CA ILE A 239 -8.06 -9.60 2.98
C ILE A 239 -8.56 -11.00 3.33
#